data_7fb19d19fa313ed4bfc6a850e2e5a6bf
#
_entry.id   7fb19d19fa313ed4bfc6a850e2e5a6bf
#
_cell.length_a   1.000
_cell.length_b   1.000
_cell.length_c   1.000
_cell.angle_alpha   90.00
_cell.angle_beta   90.00
_cell.angle_gamma   90.00
#
_symmetry.space_group_name_H-M   'P 1'
#
loop_
_entity.id
_entity.type
_entity.pdbx_description
1 polymer ?
#
loop_
_entity_poly.entity_id
_entity_poly.type
_entity_poly.pdbx_seq_one_letter_code
_entity_poly.pdbx_strand_id
1 'polypeptide(L)'
;YKFVSRYLGYHGGTFGAMAASGTGKRKTPFEPQMPGFIKVYPPSYYRDRFASWEECNRFCAQMFEDAIINEDPDTVAGVIVEPIGNTGGIVTPTEEYFHLLREICDCHDVLLIFDEIITGWGRTGSMFAAETFGAIPDIICSGKALSNGTIPLGAMIAREDMAEAFKGDPAAGLNFAHGHTYAGSPIGCAAGLAVINEIVEKDLAARAGKMGTYLAEKLEGFEELRVRLIEG
;
A
#
# COMPACT_ATOMS: atom_id res chain seq x y z
N TYR A 1 -17.30 0.40 7.55
CA TYR A 1 -17.59 0.99 6.23
C TYR A 1 -16.74 2.22 5.91
N LYS A 2 -16.04 2.84 6.88
CA LYS A 2 -15.10 3.93 6.67
C LYS A 2 -13.68 3.42 6.46
N PHE A 3 -12.88 4.18 5.73
CA PHE A 3 -11.46 3.89 5.51
C PHE A 3 -10.61 5.13 5.81
N VAL A 4 -9.49 4.93 6.48
CA VAL A 4 -8.49 5.98 6.71
C VAL A 4 -7.34 5.79 5.73
N SER A 5 -6.93 6.86 5.06
CA SER A 5 -5.85 6.85 4.07
C SER A 5 -5.05 8.16 4.12
N ARG A 6 -3.96 8.26 3.35
CA ARG A 6 -3.08 9.45 3.40
C ARG A 6 -3.40 10.47 2.33
N TYR A 7 -3.26 11.74 2.66
CA TYR A 7 -3.03 12.76 1.64
C TYR A 7 -1.81 12.39 0.79
N LEU A 8 -1.80 12.81 -0.46
CA LEU A 8 -0.79 12.49 -1.47
C LEU A 8 -0.75 11.01 -1.88
N GLY A 9 -1.50 10.11 -1.23
CA GLY A 9 -1.63 8.70 -1.62
C GLY A 9 -2.41 8.55 -2.93
N TYR A 10 -2.18 7.45 -3.64
CA TYR A 10 -2.92 7.10 -4.85
C TYR A 10 -3.23 5.59 -4.88
N HIS A 11 -4.52 5.26 -4.90
CA HIS A 11 -5.01 3.89 -4.80
C HIS A 11 -5.79 3.43 -6.04
N GLY A 12 -5.91 4.28 -7.05
CA GLY A 12 -6.59 3.92 -8.30
C GLY A 12 -7.59 4.96 -8.79
N GLY A 13 -8.22 4.66 -9.93
CA GLY A 13 -9.17 5.54 -10.61
C GLY A 13 -10.63 5.05 -10.57
N THR A 14 -10.92 3.90 -9.97
CA THR A 14 -12.29 3.46 -9.73
C THR A 14 -12.91 4.25 -8.57
N PHE A 15 -14.23 4.29 -8.47
CA PHE A 15 -14.93 5.21 -7.59
C PHE A 15 -14.48 5.15 -6.12
N GLY A 16 -14.41 3.95 -5.52
CA GLY A 16 -13.90 3.78 -4.16
C GLY A 16 -12.39 4.03 -4.05
N ALA A 17 -11.59 3.51 -4.98
CA ALA A 17 -10.14 3.71 -4.97
C ALA A 17 -9.75 5.20 -5.17
N MET A 18 -10.51 5.95 -5.97
CA MET A 18 -10.34 7.39 -6.13
C MET A 18 -10.69 8.12 -4.84
N ALA A 19 -11.76 7.72 -4.16
CA ALA A 19 -12.13 8.28 -2.86
C ALA A 19 -11.06 7.97 -1.79
N ALA A 20 -10.41 6.79 -1.83
CA ALA A 20 -9.26 6.47 -0.99
C ALA A 20 -8.03 7.30 -1.33
N SER A 21 -7.86 7.73 -2.58
CA SER A 21 -6.70 8.53 -3.02
C SER A 21 -6.72 9.93 -2.41
N GLY A 22 -5.54 10.42 -2.00
CA GLY A 22 -5.35 11.74 -1.38
C GLY A 22 -4.78 12.80 -2.31
N THR A 23 -4.55 12.50 -3.60
CA THR A 23 -3.96 13.40 -4.58
C THR A 23 -5.03 14.29 -5.21
N GLY A 24 -5.19 15.53 -4.72
CA GLY A 24 -6.25 16.46 -5.09
C GLY A 24 -6.43 16.65 -6.59
N LYS A 25 -5.37 16.98 -7.32
CA LYS A 25 -5.42 17.24 -8.77
C LYS A 25 -5.97 16.09 -9.61
N ARG A 26 -5.88 14.84 -9.13
CA ARG A 26 -6.39 13.66 -9.85
C ARG A 26 -7.86 13.37 -9.58
N LYS A 27 -8.39 13.77 -8.42
CA LYS A 27 -9.76 13.47 -8.03
C LYS A 27 -10.74 14.64 -8.19
N THR A 28 -10.28 15.89 -8.07
CA THR A 28 -11.13 17.10 -8.14
C THR A 28 -12.05 17.14 -9.37
N PRO A 29 -11.63 16.73 -10.58
CA PRO A 29 -12.53 16.71 -11.73
C PRO A 29 -13.69 15.71 -11.62
N PHE A 30 -13.64 14.80 -10.65
CA PHE A 30 -14.61 13.70 -10.44
C PHE A 30 -15.34 13.82 -9.10
N GLU A 31 -15.33 15.00 -8.50
CA GLU A 31 -16.08 15.27 -7.26
C GLU A 31 -17.59 15.48 -7.56
N PRO A 32 -18.49 15.14 -6.61
CA PRO A 32 -18.21 14.66 -5.27
C PRO A 32 -17.75 13.20 -5.23
N GLN A 33 -16.83 12.89 -4.30
CA GLN A 33 -16.34 11.54 -4.08
C GLN A 33 -17.27 10.73 -3.16
N MET A 34 -17.08 9.41 -3.15
CA MET A 34 -17.75 8.50 -2.24
C MET A 34 -17.45 8.89 -0.78
N PRO A 35 -18.46 9.01 0.10
CA PRO A 35 -18.24 9.33 1.52
C PRO A 35 -17.56 8.16 2.27
N GLY A 36 -17.06 8.43 3.50
CA GLY A 36 -16.46 7.42 4.36
C GLY A 36 -14.94 7.23 4.14
N PHE A 37 -14.29 8.15 3.44
CA PHE A 37 -12.83 8.13 3.26
C PHE A 37 -12.16 9.30 3.95
N ILE A 38 -11.52 9.05 5.08
CA ILE A 38 -10.83 10.01 5.92
C ILE A 38 -9.38 10.14 5.47
N LYS A 39 -8.81 11.35 5.53
CA LYS A 39 -7.45 11.62 5.11
C LYS A 39 -6.61 12.14 6.27
N VAL A 40 -5.44 11.50 6.48
CA VAL A 40 -4.41 11.95 7.41
C VAL A 40 -3.15 12.36 6.66
N TYR A 41 -2.21 13.04 7.34
CA TYR A 41 -0.97 13.46 6.71
C TYR A 41 -0.02 12.28 6.45
N PRO A 42 0.68 12.28 5.29
CA PRO A 42 1.78 11.35 5.05
C PRO A 42 3.02 11.78 5.85
N PRO A 43 3.91 10.84 6.22
CA PRO A 43 5.21 11.19 6.80
C PRO A 43 6.09 11.85 5.72
N SER A 44 6.13 13.18 5.71
CA SER A 44 6.82 14.01 4.71
C SER A 44 7.78 14.98 5.39
N TYR A 45 8.90 14.47 5.89
CA TYR A 45 9.89 15.25 6.66
C TYR A 45 10.42 16.49 5.94
N TYR A 46 10.62 16.40 4.63
CA TYR A 46 11.15 17.50 3.82
C TYR A 46 10.32 18.80 3.85
N ARG A 47 9.18 18.80 4.51
CA ARG A 47 8.34 20.00 4.68
C ARG A 47 8.70 20.80 5.93
N ASP A 48 9.82 20.49 6.58
CA ASP A 48 10.43 21.21 7.71
C ASP A 48 9.46 21.49 8.89
N ARG A 49 8.58 20.53 9.17
CA ARG A 49 7.60 20.66 10.26
C ARG A 49 7.97 19.92 11.54
N PHE A 50 9.01 19.10 11.49
CA PHE A 50 9.43 18.20 12.56
C PHE A 50 10.92 18.32 12.81
N ALA A 51 11.36 18.05 14.04
CA ALA A 51 12.77 18.09 14.40
C ALA A 51 13.57 16.88 13.86
N SER A 52 12.90 15.74 13.64
CA SER A 52 13.51 14.55 13.08
C SER A 52 12.54 13.75 12.20
N TRP A 53 13.11 12.79 11.45
CA TRP A 53 12.34 11.87 10.64
C TRP A 53 11.46 10.94 11.47
N GLU A 54 12.00 10.45 12.58
CA GLU A 54 11.34 9.57 13.51
C GLU A 54 10.16 10.28 14.18
N GLU A 55 10.34 11.52 14.61
CA GLU A 55 9.24 12.35 15.17
C GLU A 55 8.10 12.52 14.15
N CYS A 56 8.45 12.83 12.89
CA CYS A 56 7.48 12.94 11.82
C CYS A 56 6.71 11.63 11.63
N ASN A 57 7.40 10.49 11.60
CA ASN A 57 6.78 9.19 11.40
C ASN A 57 5.85 8.81 12.55
N ARG A 58 6.28 8.98 13.81
CA ARG A 58 5.42 8.71 14.97
C ARG A 58 4.18 9.60 14.99
N PHE A 59 4.34 10.90 14.75
CA PHE A 59 3.22 11.82 14.66
C PHE A 59 2.22 11.42 13.58
N CYS A 60 2.70 11.07 12.39
CA CYS A 60 1.84 10.67 11.27
C CYS A 60 1.15 9.31 11.51
N ALA A 61 1.78 8.39 12.23
CA ALA A 61 1.14 7.15 12.66
C ALA A 61 0.03 7.44 13.69
N GLN A 62 0.30 8.29 14.70
CA GLN A 62 -0.69 8.68 15.70
C GLN A 62 -1.94 9.32 15.08
N MET A 63 -1.82 10.05 13.99
CA MET A 63 -2.98 10.63 13.31
C MET A 63 -3.97 9.58 12.77
N PHE A 64 -3.53 8.36 12.50
CA PHE A 64 -4.46 7.27 12.15
C PHE A 64 -5.28 6.86 13.37
N GLU A 65 -4.66 6.74 14.54
CA GLU A 65 -5.38 6.42 15.76
C GLU A 65 -6.38 7.53 16.12
N ASP A 66 -5.95 8.79 16.05
CA ASP A 66 -6.82 9.94 16.29
C ASP A 66 -8.02 9.94 15.33
N ALA A 67 -7.80 9.61 14.05
CA ALA A 67 -8.86 9.52 13.07
C ALA A 67 -9.83 8.37 13.39
N ILE A 68 -9.33 7.18 13.74
CA ILE A 68 -10.13 6.01 14.09
C ILE A 68 -11.02 6.33 15.31
N ILE A 69 -10.43 6.92 16.37
CA ILE A 69 -11.15 7.26 17.59
C ILE A 69 -12.23 8.32 17.32
N ASN A 70 -11.91 9.39 16.57
CA ASN A 70 -12.85 10.46 16.29
C ASN A 70 -13.98 10.07 15.32
N GLU A 71 -13.76 9.04 14.49
CA GLU A 71 -14.74 8.52 13.54
C GLU A 71 -15.61 7.39 14.12
N ASP A 72 -15.45 7.03 15.39
CA ASP A 72 -16.03 5.86 16.02
C ASP A 72 -15.42 4.55 15.48
N PRO A 73 -14.53 3.86 16.24
CA PRO A 73 -13.82 2.66 15.80
C PRO A 73 -14.72 1.59 15.21
N ASP A 74 -15.92 1.37 15.75
CA ASP A 74 -16.89 0.38 15.26
C ASP A 74 -17.38 0.68 13.82
N THR A 75 -17.12 1.87 13.30
CA THR A 75 -17.49 2.29 11.93
C THR A 75 -16.32 2.26 10.95
N VAL A 76 -15.08 2.09 11.43
CA VAL A 76 -13.86 2.09 10.60
C VAL A 76 -13.49 0.68 10.20
N ALA A 77 -13.60 0.38 8.92
CA ALA A 77 -13.29 -0.95 8.37
C ALA A 77 -11.79 -1.19 8.16
N GLY A 78 -11.04 -0.15 7.81
CA GLY A 78 -9.62 -0.34 7.48
C GLY A 78 -8.82 0.93 7.30
N VAL A 79 -7.51 0.76 7.42
CA VAL A 79 -6.47 1.72 7.07
C VAL A 79 -5.82 1.24 5.77
N ILE A 80 -5.73 2.09 4.75
CA ILE A 80 -5.05 1.76 3.49
C ILE A 80 -3.87 2.71 3.26
N VAL A 81 -2.68 2.13 3.04
CA VAL A 81 -1.44 2.88 2.79
C VAL A 81 -0.59 2.21 1.71
N GLU A 82 0.10 3.03 0.90
CA GLU A 82 1.22 2.56 0.10
C GLU A 82 2.43 2.41 1.03
N PRO A 83 3.15 1.27 1.08
CA PRO A 83 4.38 1.18 1.89
C PRO A 83 5.40 2.26 1.51
N ILE A 84 5.60 2.49 0.23
CA ILE A 84 6.35 3.66 -0.27
C ILE A 84 5.40 4.47 -1.14
N GLY A 85 5.08 5.68 -0.69
CA GLY A 85 4.20 6.58 -1.45
C GLY A 85 4.90 7.09 -2.70
N ASN A 86 4.33 6.84 -3.88
CA ASN A 86 4.95 7.22 -5.16
C ASN A 86 4.39 8.53 -5.72
N THR A 87 3.08 8.64 -5.89
CA THR A 87 2.43 9.78 -6.54
C THR A 87 2.63 11.10 -5.80
N GLY A 88 2.79 11.06 -4.50
CA GLY A 88 3.06 12.21 -3.64
C GLY A 88 4.52 12.66 -3.60
N GLY A 89 5.41 12.00 -4.36
CA GLY A 89 6.85 12.31 -4.44
C GLY A 89 7.68 11.44 -3.51
N ILE A 90 7.77 10.19 -3.79
CA ILE A 90 8.50 9.13 -3.07
C ILE A 90 8.62 9.41 -1.55
N VAL A 91 7.63 8.97 -0.82
CA VAL A 91 7.59 9.09 0.64
C VAL A 91 7.83 7.70 1.21
N THR A 92 8.98 7.52 1.88
CA THR A 92 9.37 6.26 2.52
C THR A 92 9.27 6.42 4.03
N PRO A 93 8.28 5.81 4.69
CA PRO A 93 8.20 5.79 6.14
C PRO A 93 9.30 4.92 6.76
N THR A 94 9.48 5.02 8.08
CA THR A 94 10.34 4.13 8.86
C THR A 94 9.65 2.78 9.14
N GLU A 95 10.42 1.76 9.52
CA GLU A 95 9.86 0.50 10.06
C GLU A 95 8.95 0.76 11.27
N GLU A 96 9.39 1.63 12.19
CA GLU A 96 8.61 2.03 13.38
C GLU A 96 7.21 2.54 13.00
N TYR A 97 7.09 3.30 11.92
CA TYR A 97 5.79 3.79 11.44
C TYR A 97 4.82 2.64 11.13
N PHE A 98 5.29 1.59 10.48
CA PHE A 98 4.43 0.46 10.12
C PHE A 98 4.13 -0.45 11.31
N HIS A 99 5.08 -0.60 12.24
CA HIS A 99 4.82 -1.30 13.49
C HIS A 99 3.74 -0.57 14.31
N LEU A 100 3.83 0.75 14.43
CA LEU A 100 2.80 1.56 15.09
C LEU A 100 1.45 1.44 14.38
N LEU A 101 1.40 1.48 13.04
CA LEU A 101 0.14 1.28 12.32
C LEU A 101 -0.46 -0.10 12.58
N ARG A 102 0.38 -1.15 12.66
CA ARG A 102 -0.10 -2.50 12.96
C ARG A 102 -0.69 -2.56 14.38
N GLU A 103 0.02 -2.02 15.36
CA GLU A 103 -0.43 -1.96 16.75
C GLU A 103 -1.74 -1.17 16.89
N ILE A 104 -1.87 -0.02 16.24
CA ILE A 104 -3.09 0.78 16.23
C ILE A 104 -4.26 -0.01 15.61
N CYS A 105 -4.03 -0.63 14.46
CA CYS A 105 -5.07 -1.41 13.80
C CYS A 105 -5.52 -2.60 14.63
N ASP A 106 -4.59 -3.31 15.28
CA ASP A 106 -4.89 -4.43 16.18
C ASP A 106 -5.66 -3.97 17.43
N CYS A 107 -5.28 -2.83 18.01
CA CYS A 107 -5.92 -2.27 19.20
C CYS A 107 -7.41 -1.95 18.97
N HIS A 108 -7.74 -1.49 17.77
CA HIS A 108 -9.09 -1.02 17.41
C HIS A 108 -9.89 -1.99 16.54
N ASP A 109 -9.40 -3.21 16.30
CA ASP A 109 -10.01 -4.21 15.41
C ASP A 109 -10.27 -3.66 13.99
N VAL A 110 -9.31 -2.90 13.45
CA VAL A 110 -9.35 -2.26 12.14
C VAL A 110 -8.36 -2.96 11.20
N LEU A 111 -8.76 -3.24 9.96
CA LEU A 111 -7.89 -3.91 8.99
C LEU A 111 -6.77 -3.00 8.50
N LEU A 112 -5.53 -3.52 8.45
CA LEU A 112 -4.40 -2.86 7.81
C LEU A 112 -4.26 -3.38 6.37
N ILE A 113 -4.30 -2.45 5.40
CA ILE A 113 -4.24 -2.76 3.98
C ILE A 113 -3.00 -2.11 3.37
N PHE A 114 -2.10 -2.91 2.81
CA PHE A 114 -0.97 -2.40 2.05
C PHE A 114 -1.28 -2.37 0.56
N ASP A 115 -1.20 -1.19 -0.02
CA ASP A 115 -1.23 -1.03 -1.46
C ASP A 115 0.19 -1.22 -2.02
N GLU A 116 0.49 -2.46 -2.34
CA GLU A 116 1.78 -2.91 -2.91
C GLU A 116 1.77 -2.94 -4.45
N ILE A 117 0.88 -2.18 -5.06
CA ILE A 117 0.79 -2.08 -6.53
C ILE A 117 2.12 -1.66 -7.17
N ILE A 118 2.92 -0.85 -6.46
CA ILE A 118 4.26 -0.42 -6.92
C ILE A 118 5.37 -1.18 -6.21
N THR A 119 5.26 -1.37 -4.90
CA THR A 119 6.34 -1.91 -4.07
C THR A 119 6.49 -3.42 -4.12
N GLY A 120 5.42 -4.14 -4.48
CA GLY A 120 5.44 -5.60 -4.58
C GLY A 120 6.31 -6.14 -5.73
N TRP A 121 6.54 -7.44 -5.65
CA TRP A 121 7.23 -8.23 -6.66
C TRP A 121 8.70 -7.85 -6.86
N GLY A 122 9.40 -7.66 -5.74
CA GLY A 122 10.85 -7.49 -5.73
C GLY A 122 11.36 -6.05 -5.79
N ARG A 123 10.48 -5.04 -5.82
CA ARG A 123 10.88 -3.63 -6.01
C ARG A 123 11.71 -3.05 -4.87
N THR A 124 11.53 -3.54 -3.66
CA THR A 124 12.23 -3.08 -2.45
C THR A 124 13.41 -3.96 -2.04
N GLY A 125 13.73 -4.98 -2.83
CA GLY A 125 14.75 -5.98 -2.47
C GLY A 125 14.17 -7.23 -1.80
N SER A 126 12.91 -7.17 -1.36
CA SER A 126 12.11 -8.29 -0.86
C SER A 126 10.94 -8.55 -1.80
N MET A 127 10.24 -9.68 -1.69
CA MET A 127 9.08 -9.97 -2.55
C MET A 127 7.98 -8.92 -2.38
N PHE A 128 7.72 -8.49 -1.13
CA PHE A 128 6.80 -7.42 -0.77
C PHE A 128 7.47 -6.44 0.19
N ALA A 129 7.07 -5.18 0.17
CA ALA A 129 7.55 -4.18 1.11
C ALA A 129 7.11 -4.48 2.57
N ALA A 130 6.04 -5.25 2.74
CA ALA A 130 5.67 -5.79 4.05
C ALA A 130 6.83 -6.54 4.72
N GLU A 131 7.62 -7.31 3.96
CA GLU A 131 8.83 -7.98 4.45
C GLU A 131 9.95 -6.97 4.77
N THR A 132 10.13 -5.97 3.89
CA THR A 132 11.15 -4.92 4.05
C THR A 132 10.94 -4.11 5.32
N PHE A 133 9.68 -3.79 5.66
CA PHE A 133 9.32 -3.00 6.84
C PHE A 133 8.92 -3.84 8.06
N GLY A 134 8.99 -5.16 7.98
CA GLY A 134 8.69 -6.06 9.09
C GLY A 134 7.25 -5.96 9.65
N ALA A 135 6.30 -5.51 8.85
CA ALA A 135 4.91 -5.33 9.26
C ALA A 135 3.96 -6.09 8.32
N ILE A 136 3.19 -7.02 8.87
CA ILE A 136 2.29 -7.88 8.10
C ILE A 136 0.90 -7.24 8.04
N PRO A 137 0.41 -6.83 6.85
CA PRO A 137 -0.96 -6.34 6.70
C PRO A 137 -1.98 -7.48 6.67
N ASP A 138 -3.25 -7.14 6.85
CA ASP A 138 -4.36 -8.07 6.68
C ASP A 138 -4.67 -8.33 5.21
N ILE A 139 -4.47 -7.29 4.38
CA ILE A 139 -4.73 -7.34 2.94
C ILE A 139 -3.57 -6.68 2.19
N ILE A 140 -3.13 -7.31 1.10
CA ILE A 140 -2.20 -6.73 0.13
C ILE A 140 -2.93 -6.52 -1.20
N CYS A 141 -2.90 -5.29 -1.73
CA CYS A 141 -3.30 -5.01 -3.09
C CYS A 141 -2.08 -5.11 -4.02
N SER A 142 -2.20 -5.85 -5.10
CA SER A 142 -1.10 -6.17 -6.02
C SER A 142 -1.49 -5.92 -7.48
N GLY A 143 -0.50 -5.58 -8.29
CA GLY A 143 -0.68 -5.32 -9.73
C GLY A 143 0.65 -4.99 -10.41
N LYS A 144 0.60 -4.20 -11.46
CA LYS A 144 1.77 -3.74 -12.24
C LYS A 144 2.82 -4.83 -12.51
N ALA A 145 3.84 -4.95 -11.63
CA ALA A 145 4.90 -5.94 -11.77
C ALA A 145 4.37 -7.39 -11.75
N LEU A 146 3.20 -7.66 -11.18
CA LEU A 146 2.56 -8.98 -11.19
C LEU A 146 2.47 -9.60 -12.58
N SER A 147 2.21 -8.80 -13.61
CA SER A 147 2.18 -9.25 -15.02
C SER A 147 3.28 -8.60 -15.86
N ASN A 148 4.18 -7.83 -15.25
CA ASN A 148 5.20 -7.04 -15.94
C ASN A 148 4.64 -6.20 -17.12
N GLY A 149 3.39 -5.76 -17.02
CA GLY A 149 2.72 -4.93 -18.02
C GLY A 149 2.29 -5.67 -19.30
N THR A 150 2.43 -6.98 -19.38
CA THR A 150 2.07 -7.77 -20.57
C THR A 150 0.56 -7.87 -20.76
N ILE A 151 -0.19 -7.90 -19.67
CA ILE A 151 -1.66 -7.95 -19.65
C ILE A 151 -2.17 -7.23 -18.39
N PRO A 152 -3.34 -6.55 -18.43
CA PRO A 152 -3.97 -6.02 -17.24
C PRO A 152 -4.26 -7.14 -16.24
N LEU A 153 -3.63 -7.08 -15.07
CA LEU A 153 -3.80 -8.04 -13.99
C LEU A 153 -3.65 -7.32 -12.65
N GLY A 154 -4.59 -7.56 -11.75
CA GLY A 154 -4.54 -7.16 -10.35
C GLY A 154 -4.94 -8.33 -9.47
N ALA A 155 -4.45 -8.35 -8.24
CA ALA A 155 -4.80 -9.33 -7.23
C ALA A 155 -4.98 -8.65 -5.89
N MET A 156 -5.88 -9.19 -5.09
CA MET A 156 -6.00 -8.91 -3.68
C MET A 156 -5.61 -10.20 -2.93
N ILE A 157 -4.69 -10.06 -2.00
CA ILE A 157 -4.21 -11.15 -1.16
C ILE A 157 -4.66 -10.82 0.26
N ALA A 158 -5.41 -11.70 0.88
CA ALA A 158 -5.92 -11.52 2.24
C ALA A 158 -5.55 -12.72 3.11
N ARG A 159 -5.56 -12.54 4.43
CA ARG A 159 -5.39 -13.65 5.37
C ARG A 159 -6.49 -14.69 5.18
N GLU A 160 -6.16 -15.94 5.43
CA GLU A 160 -7.09 -17.06 5.24
C GLU A 160 -8.32 -16.96 6.14
N ASP A 161 -8.15 -16.53 7.38
CA ASP A 161 -9.23 -16.35 8.36
C ASP A 161 -10.29 -15.35 7.89
N MET A 162 -9.90 -14.31 7.13
CA MET A 162 -10.86 -13.39 6.52
C MET A 162 -11.74 -14.08 5.47
N ALA A 163 -11.21 -15.07 4.75
CA ALA A 163 -11.99 -15.83 3.78
C ALA A 163 -13.08 -16.68 4.44
N GLU A 164 -12.86 -17.11 5.68
CA GLU A 164 -13.86 -17.89 6.42
C GLU A 164 -15.17 -17.13 6.67
N ALA A 165 -15.09 -15.79 6.83
CA ALA A 165 -16.28 -14.94 7.00
C ALA A 165 -17.23 -14.98 5.78
N PHE A 166 -16.75 -15.43 4.62
CA PHE A 166 -17.51 -15.54 3.37
C PHE A 166 -17.90 -16.98 3.02
N LYS A 167 -17.55 -17.96 3.88
CA LYS A 167 -17.91 -19.37 3.70
C LYS A 167 -19.18 -19.67 4.49
N GLY A 168 -20.33 -19.59 3.81
CA GLY A 168 -21.60 -19.85 4.46
C GLY A 168 -22.76 -20.00 3.48
N ASP A 169 -23.98 -19.96 3.99
CA ASP A 169 -25.18 -20.05 3.18
C ASP A 169 -25.37 -18.76 2.35
N PRO A 170 -25.34 -18.83 1.02
CA PRO A 170 -25.60 -17.66 0.16
C PRO A 170 -26.96 -17.00 0.42
N ALA A 171 -27.97 -17.78 0.82
CA ALA A 171 -29.29 -17.25 1.14
C ALA A 171 -29.29 -16.41 2.43
N ALA A 172 -28.33 -16.63 3.32
CA ALA A 172 -28.07 -15.79 4.49
C ALA A 172 -27.11 -14.61 4.21
N GLY A 173 -26.67 -14.43 2.99
CA GLY A 173 -25.69 -13.40 2.61
C GLY A 173 -24.24 -13.71 3.01
N LEU A 174 -23.96 -14.93 3.43
CA LEU A 174 -22.63 -15.37 3.87
C LEU A 174 -21.80 -15.90 2.69
N ASN A 175 -21.65 -15.08 1.65
CA ASN A 175 -20.85 -15.44 0.49
C ASN A 175 -20.10 -14.21 -0.05
N PHE A 176 -18.98 -14.43 -0.72
CA PHE A 176 -18.25 -13.37 -1.40
C PHE A 176 -18.92 -13.04 -2.73
N ALA A 177 -19.96 -12.19 -2.67
CA ALA A 177 -20.77 -11.79 -3.83
C ALA A 177 -20.11 -10.65 -4.64
N HIS A 178 -18.82 -10.78 -4.95
CA HIS A 178 -18.06 -9.81 -5.74
C HIS A 178 -17.22 -10.52 -6.80
N GLY A 179 -17.15 -9.91 -7.98
CA GLY A 179 -16.34 -10.44 -9.08
C GLY A 179 -16.33 -9.53 -10.29
N HIS A 180 -15.50 -9.88 -11.23
CA HIS A 180 -15.40 -9.25 -12.54
C HIS A 180 -15.50 -10.31 -13.63
N THR A 181 -16.04 -9.98 -14.80
CA THR A 181 -16.19 -10.92 -15.93
C THR A 181 -14.88 -11.61 -16.29
N TYR A 182 -13.76 -10.90 -16.20
CA TYR A 182 -12.42 -11.43 -16.53
C TYR A 182 -11.59 -11.85 -15.29
N ALA A 183 -12.19 -11.89 -14.10
CA ALA A 183 -11.50 -12.43 -12.93
C ALA A 183 -11.12 -13.90 -13.18
N GLY A 184 -9.88 -14.26 -12.82
CA GLY A 184 -9.35 -15.60 -13.05
C GLY A 184 -9.13 -15.94 -14.53
N SER A 185 -9.05 -14.95 -15.44
CA SER A 185 -8.74 -15.18 -16.85
C SER A 185 -7.48 -16.04 -17.00
N PRO A 186 -7.54 -17.20 -17.71
CA PRO A 186 -6.40 -18.11 -17.86
C PRO A 186 -5.15 -17.41 -18.44
N ILE A 187 -5.33 -16.49 -19.38
CA ILE A 187 -4.23 -15.76 -20.01
C ILE A 187 -3.57 -14.82 -18.97
N GLY A 188 -4.36 -14.09 -18.21
CA GLY A 188 -3.85 -13.20 -17.16
C GLY A 188 -3.13 -13.98 -16.06
N CYS A 189 -3.72 -15.08 -15.61
CA CYS A 189 -3.12 -15.94 -14.57
C CYS A 189 -1.81 -16.60 -15.08
N ALA A 190 -1.77 -17.08 -16.32
CA ALA A 190 -0.57 -17.65 -16.92
C ALA A 190 0.56 -16.62 -17.03
N ALA A 191 0.25 -15.39 -17.45
CA ALA A 191 1.23 -14.30 -17.51
C ALA A 191 1.78 -13.95 -16.12
N GLY A 192 0.89 -13.82 -15.13
CA GLY A 192 1.29 -13.56 -13.74
C GLY A 192 2.18 -14.68 -13.19
N LEU A 193 1.79 -15.94 -13.38
CA LEU A 193 2.56 -17.09 -12.94
C LEU A 193 3.95 -17.14 -13.58
N ALA A 194 4.05 -16.86 -14.88
CA ALA A 194 5.34 -16.80 -15.57
C ALA A 194 6.25 -15.72 -14.99
N VAL A 195 5.71 -14.54 -14.67
CA VAL A 195 6.47 -13.44 -14.04
C VAL A 195 6.92 -13.81 -12.63
N ILE A 196 6.03 -14.40 -11.83
CA ILE A 196 6.38 -14.83 -10.46
C ILE A 196 7.50 -15.87 -10.48
N ASN A 197 7.40 -16.89 -11.35
CA ASN A 197 8.43 -17.89 -11.49
C ASN A 197 9.78 -17.26 -11.90
N GLU A 198 9.78 -16.34 -12.85
CA GLU A 198 11.01 -15.63 -13.28
C GLU A 198 11.65 -14.83 -12.13
N ILE A 199 10.84 -14.16 -11.31
CA ILE A 199 11.32 -13.42 -10.13
C ILE A 199 11.96 -14.37 -9.12
N VAL A 200 11.30 -15.48 -8.81
CA VAL A 200 11.75 -16.46 -7.81
C VAL A 200 12.98 -17.23 -8.31
N GLU A 201 12.93 -17.81 -9.51
CA GLU A 201 14.00 -18.63 -10.06
C GLU A 201 15.32 -17.88 -10.28
N LYS A 202 15.23 -16.58 -10.61
CA LYS A 202 16.40 -15.72 -10.84
C LYS A 202 16.75 -14.82 -9.68
N ASP A 203 16.08 -14.96 -8.54
CA ASP A 203 16.31 -14.12 -7.35
C ASP A 203 16.32 -12.62 -7.69
N LEU A 204 15.34 -12.19 -8.48
CA LEU A 204 15.30 -10.81 -9.00
C LEU A 204 15.07 -9.79 -7.89
N ALA A 205 14.43 -10.15 -6.79
CA ALA A 205 14.25 -9.28 -5.64
C ALA A 205 15.59 -8.92 -5.01
N ALA A 206 16.41 -9.90 -4.66
CA ALA A 206 17.75 -9.65 -4.11
C ALA A 206 18.67 -8.90 -5.11
N ARG A 207 18.52 -9.20 -6.41
CA ARG A 207 19.22 -8.43 -7.45
C ARG A 207 18.80 -6.97 -7.47
N ALA A 208 17.51 -6.67 -7.34
CA ALA A 208 17.01 -5.29 -7.30
C ALA A 208 17.59 -4.52 -6.11
N GLY A 209 17.66 -5.13 -4.91
CA GLY A 209 18.30 -4.56 -3.73
C GLY A 209 19.78 -4.22 -3.99
N LYS A 210 20.56 -5.19 -4.49
CA LYS A 210 21.98 -4.96 -4.84
C LYS A 210 22.20 -3.83 -5.86
N MET A 211 21.32 -3.78 -6.88
CA MET A 211 21.42 -2.73 -7.90
C MET A 211 20.99 -1.37 -7.36
N GLY A 212 20.02 -1.34 -6.43
CA GLY A 212 19.62 -0.13 -5.72
C GLY A 212 20.77 0.46 -4.91
N THR A 213 21.45 -0.35 -4.10
CA THR A 213 22.65 0.07 -3.34
C THR A 213 23.75 0.57 -4.28
N TYR A 214 24.04 -0.17 -5.34
CA TYR A 214 25.06 0.25 -6.33
C TYR A 214 24.71 1.60 -6.97
N LEU A 215 23.44 1.83 -7.32
CA LEU A 215 22.99 3.11 -7.89
C LEU A 215 23.12 4.23 -6.87
N ALA A 216 22.70 4.01 -5.62
CA ALA A 216 22.83 4.98 -4.55
C ALA A 216 24.28 5.43 -4.37
N GLU A 217 25.23 4.50 -4.23
CA GLU A 217 26.67 4.79 -4.13
C GLU A 217 27.20 5.62 -5.31
N LYS A 218 26.69 5.37 -6.53
CA LYS A 218 27.10 6.16 -7.71
C LYS A 218 26.51 7.56 -7.72
N LEU A 219 25.31 7.74 -7.17
CA LEU A 219 24.63 9.02 -7.12
C LEU A 219 25.15 9.93 -6.00
N GLU A 220 25.66 9.38 -4.89
CA GLU A 220 26.29 10.14 -3.81
C GLU A 220 27.49 10.99 -4.28
N GLY A 221 28.15 10.60 -5.37
CA GLY A 221 29.25 11.35 -5.96
C GLY A 221 28.86 12.61 -6.76
N PHE A 222 27.57 12.89 -6.92
CA PHE A 222 27.10 14.05 -7.67
C PHE A 222 26.65 15.18 -6.72
N GLU A 223 27.54 16.13 -6.43
CA GLU A 223 27.27 17.27 -5.54
C GLU A 223 26.13 18.18 -5.99
N GLU A 224 25.80 18.22 -7.29
CA GLU A 224 24.77 19.06 -7.87
C GLU A 224 23.37 18.43 -7.87
N LEU A 225 23.27 17.13 -7.67
CA LEU A 225 21.98 16.42 -7.63
C LEU A 225 21.49 16.34 -6.19
N ARG A 226 20.42 17.06 -5.86
CA ARG A 226 19.62 16.76 -4.66
C ARG A 226 18.90 15.42 -4.86
N VAL A 227 19.66 14.34 -4.86
CA VAL A 227 19.11 13.00 -4.90
C VAL A 227 18.54 12.70 -3.53
N ARG A 228 17.25 12.42 -3.45
CA ARG A 228 16.69 11.77 -2.30
C ARG A 228 17.06 10.30 -2.38
N LEU A 229 18.12 9.93 -1.72
CA LEU A 229 18.37 8.54 -1.40
C LEU A 229 17.34 8.15 -0.36
N ILE A 230 16.50 7.19 -0.72
CA ILE A 230 15.62 6.52 0.19
C ILE A 230 16.49 5.44 0.79
N GLU A 231 16.99 5.69 1.98
CA GLU A 231 17.58 4.66 2.81
C GLU A 231 16.47 3.68 3.16
N GLY A 232 16.51 2.50 2.55
CA GLY A 232 15.66 1.36 2.83
C GLY A 232 16.39 0.39 3.74
#